data_14100ed09f705eec257028e2c7a4f633
#
_entry.id   14100ed09f705eec257028e2c7a4f633
#
_cell.length_a   1.000
_cell.length_b   1.000
_cell.length_c   1.000
_cell.angle_alpha   90.00
_cell.angle_beta   90.00
_cell.angle_gamma   90.00
#
_symmetry.space_group_name_H-M   'P 1'
#
loop_
_entity.id
_entity.type
_entity.pdbx_description
1 polymer ?
#
loop_
_entity_poly.entity_id
_entity_poly.type
_entity_poly.pdbx_seq_one_letter_code
_entity_poly.pdbx_strand_id
1 'polypeptide(L)'
;ELIDVVLVDMRSRGIVTRDLVTGKIETNLGDAVVLATGGYGNVFYLSTNAKGSNTTAIWRAYKRGAAFGNPCYTQIHPTCIPQSGDYQSKLTLMSESLRNDGRVWVPKKEGDTRAPHQIPDAERDYYLERKYPSFGNLSPRDIASRAAKEACDSGRGVGPGGLGVYLDFRDAIQRLGRDKIEERYGNLFQMYQRITDEDPYKVPMRIYPAVHYTMGGLWVDYNLMSTIPGLHVLGEANFSDHGANRLGASALMQGLADGYFIIPYTIGNYLAAQKLEPVSKDH
;
A
#
# COMPACT_ATOMS: atom_id res chain seq x y z
N GLU A 1 -8.98 -15.80 11.26
CA GLU A 1 -7.92 -15.04 11.92
C GLU A 1 -6.85 -15.97 12.47
N LEU A 2 -5.55 -15.62 12.27
CA LEU A 2 -4.45 -16.34 12.93
C LEU A 2 -4.41 -15.97 14.42
N ILE A 3 -4.52 -16.97 15.28
CA ILE A 3 -4.45 -16.79 16.74
C ILE A 3 -3.02 -17.03 17.24
N ASP A 4 -2.36 -18.08 16.70
CA ASP A 4 -1.02 -18.44 17.14
C ASP A 4 -0.28 -19.31 16.11
N VAL A 5 1.04 -19.43 16.27
CA VAL A 5 1.88 -20.37 15.53
C VAL A 5 2.22 -21.52 16.48
N VAL A 6 1.98 -22.75 16.06
CA VAL A 6 2.31 -23.95 16.81
C VAL A 6 3.82 -24.21 16.68
N LEU A 7 4.52 -24.22 17.80
CA LEU A 7 5.95 -24.56 17.85
C LEU A 7 6.16 -25.90 18.60
N VAL A 8 6.89 -26.79 17.97
CA VAL A 8 7.42 -28.02 18.57
C VAL A 8 8.91 -28.04 18.36
N ASP A 9 9.68 -28.17 19.42
CA ASP A 9 11.15 -28.11 19.41
C ASP A 9 11.68 -26.88 18.66
N MET A 10 11.07 -25.73 18.95
CA MET A 10 11.40 -24.43 18.31
C MET A 10 11.20 -24.38 16.79
N ARG A 11 10.44 -25.31 16.21
CA ARG A 11 10.07 -25.37 14.80
C ARG A 11 8.59 -25.10 14.63
N SER A 12 8.21 -24.42 13.56
CA SER A 12 6.83 -24.23 13.21
C SER A 12 6.24 -25.53 12.67
N ARG A 13 5.17 -26.00 13.34
CA ARG A 13 4.48 -27.27 13.05
C ARG A 13 2.98 -27.07 12.84
N GLY A 14 2.54 -25.86 12.60
CA GLY A 14 1.15 -25.54 12.34
C GLY A 14 0.74 -24.17 12.82
N ILE A 15 -0.55 -23.93 12.76
CA ILE A 15 -1.19 -22.68 13.17
C ILE A 15 -2.47 -22.94 13.95
N VAL A 16 -2.80 -22.03 14.85
CA VAL A 16 -4.11 -21.95 15.51
C VAL A 16 -4.90 -20.82 14.85
N THR A 17 -6.08 -21.12 14.38
CA THR A 17 -6.95 -20.16 13.70
C THR A 17 -8.30 -20.02 14.38
N ARG A 18 -8.92 -18.86 14.25
CA ARG A 18 -10.31 -18.61 14.60
C ARG A 18 -11.12 -18.36 13.34
N ASP A 19 -12.17 -19.13 13.15
CA ASP A 19 -13.20 -18.84 12.17
C ASP A 19 -13.96 -17.57 12.59
N LEU A 20 -14.04 -16.58 11.72
CA LEU A 20 -14.64 -15.27 12.06
C LEU A 20 -16.18 -15.28 12.02
N VAL A 21 -16.79 -16.29 11.38
CA VAL A 21 -18.25 -16.43 11.31
C VAL A 21 -18.77 -17.20 12.50
N THR A 22 -18.14 -18.34 12.82
CA THR A 22 -18.60 -19.24 13.87
C THR A 22 -17.95 -19.02 15.22
N GLY A 23 -16.81 -18.31 15.26
CA GLY A 23 -15.97 -18.16 16.45
C GLY A 23 -15.15 -19.40 16.80
N LYS A 24 -15.26 -20.49 16.04
CA LYS A 24 -14.58 -21.77 16.33
C LYS A 24 -13.06 -21.58 16.25
N ILE A 25 -12.36 -22.12 17.24
CA ILE A 25 -10.88 -22.18 17.25
C ILE A 25 -10.47 -23.56 16.77
N GLU A 26 -9.53 -23.60 15.84
CA GLU A 26 -9.02 -24.84 15.23
C GLU A 26 -7.51 -24.83 15.16
N THR A 27 -6.90 -25.98 15.47
CA THR A 27 -5.46 -26.23 15.24
C THR A 27 -5.28 -26.92 13.90
N ASN A 28 -4.47 -26.31 13.03
CA ASN A 28 -4.10 -26.84 11.73
C ASN A 28 -2.62 -27.20 11.76
N LEU A 29 -2.31 -28.50 11.80
CA LEU A 29 -0.93 -29.00 11.84
C LEU A 29 -0.36 -29.15 10.44
N GLY A 30 0.95 -28.95 10.31
CA GLY A 30 1.69 -29.09 9.07
C GLY A 30 3.19 -29.08 9.32
N ASP A 31 3.94 -29.67 8.42
CA ASP A 31 5.40 -29.78 8.52
C ASP A 31 6.14 -28.52 8.04
N ALA A 32 5.43 -27.65 7.34
CA ALA A 32 5.85 -26.30 7.00
C ALA A 32 4.64 -25.36 7.06
N VAL A 33 4.89 -24.10 7.46
CA VAL A 33 3.88 -23.04 7.51
C VAL A 33 4.33 -21.90 6.62
N VAL A 34 3.39 -21.37 5.83
CA VAL A 34 3.62 -20.21 4.96
C VAL A 34 2.70 -19.08 5.39
N LEU A 35 3.26 -17.94 5.74
CA LEU A 35 2.54 -16.69 5.97
C LEU A 35 2.59 -15.82 4.72
N ALA A 36 1.44 -15.59 4.10
CA ALA A 36 1.26 -14.70 2.95
C ALA A 36 0.15 -13.69 3.24
N THR A 37 0.19 -13.10 4.44
CA THR A 37 -0.91 -12.32 5.02
C THR A 37 -0.90 -10.85 4.65
N GLY A 38 0.04 -10.44 3.79
CA GLY A 38 0.22 -9.04 3.40
C GLY A 38 0.84 -8.18 4.51
N GLY A 39 0.92 -6.88 4.23
CA GLY A 39 1.52 -5.91 5.12
C GLY A 39 0.59 -5.46 6.26
N TYR A 40 1.08 -4.50 7.03
CA TYR A 40 0.40 -3.97 8.20
C TYR A 40 -0.06 -2.50 8.05
N GLY A 41 -0.39 -2.08 6.81
CA GLY A 41 -0.82 -0.71 6.53
C GLY A 41 -1.97 -0.21 7.40
N ASN A 42 -2.85 -1.09 7.89
CA ASN A 42 -3.96 -0.75 8.77
C ASN A 42 -3.58 -0.52 10.25
N VAL A 43 -2.30 -0.57 10.60
CA VAL A 43 -1.79 0.03 11.85
C VAL A 43 -1.91 1.55 11.80
N PHE A 44 -1.86 2.11 10.61
CA PHE A 44 -1.99 3.55 10.37
C PHE A 44 -3.44 3.93 10.02
N TYR A 45 -3.81 5.15 10.33
CA TYR A 45 -5.13 5.67 10.01
C TYR A 45 -5.33 5.76 8.49
N LEU A 46 -6.40 5.16 7.98
CA LEU A 46 -6.80 5.16 6.57
C LEU A 46 -5.66 4.87 5.59
N SER A 47 -5.22 3.63 5.55
CA SER A 47 -4.32 3.15 4.50
C SER A 47 -5.08 2.80 3.22
N THR A 48 -4.34 2.49 2.16
CA THR A 48 -4.93 1.95 0.91
C THR A 48 -5.20 0.45 0.98
N ASN A 49 -4.76 -0.21 2.06
CA ASN A 49 -4.85 -1.66 2.22
C ASN A 49 -6.25 -2.11 2.66
N ALA A 50 -6.62 -3.34 2.31
CA ALA A 50 -7.82 -3.97 2.82
C ALA A 50 -7.75 -4.14 4.35
N LYS A 51 -8.91 -4.19 5.02
CA LYS A 51 -8.99 -4.30 6.49
C LYS A 51 -8.24 -5.50 7.07
N GLY A 52 -8.12 -6.59 6.32
CA GLY A 52 -7.35 -7.77 6.71
C GLY A 52 -5.83 -7.56 6.72
N SER A 53 -5.31 -6.51 6.06
CA SER A 53 -3.89 -6.16 6.08
C SER A 53 -3.53 -5.43 7.38
N ASN A 54 -3.63 -6.16 8.48
CA ASN A 54 -3.32 -5.70 9.82
C ASN A 54 -2.14 -6.52 10.38
N THR A 55 -1.63 -6.12 11.53
CA THR A 55 -0.44 -6.71 12.12
C THR A 55 -0.67 -8.11 12.71
N THR A 56 -1.90 -8.59 12.83
CA THR A 56 -2.23 -9.75 13.68
C THR A 56 -1.36 -10.97 13.41
N ALA A 57 -1.27 -11.43 12.16
CA ALA A 57 -0.53 -12.66 11.85
C ALA A 57 0.98 -12.54 12.10
N ILE A 58 1.60 -11.48 11.56
CA ILE A 58 3.04 -11.25 11.73
C ILE A 58 3.39 -10.95 13.19
N TRP A 59 2.52 -10.29 13.94
CA TRP A 59 2.68 -10.05 15.37
C TRP A 59 2.68 -11.37 16.17
N ARG A 60 1.79 -12.32 15.82
CA ARG A 60 1.75 -13.64 16.48
C ARG A 60 3.04 -14.40 16.25
N ALA A 61 3.56 -14.40 15.02
CA ALA A 61 4.85 -15.01 14.72
C ALA A 61 6.01 -14.31 15.45
N TYR A 62 6.01 -12.97 15.48
CA TYR A 62 6.99 -12.19 16.24
C TYR A 62 6.97 -12.54 17.73
N LYS A 63 5.81 -12.66 18.35
CA LYS A 63 5.68 -13.08 19.76
C LYS A 63 6.22 -14.49 20.03
N ARG A 64 6.25 -15.34 19.01
CA ARG A 64 6.83 -16.69 19.08
C ARG A 64 8.33 -16.72 18.81
N GLY A 65 8.96 -15.57 18.58
CA GLY A 65 10.40 -15.42 18.42
C GLY A 65 10.89 -15.22 16.98
N ALA A 66 9.98 -15.07 16.02
CA ALA A 66 10.37 -14.64 14.67
C ALA A 66 10.94 -13.22 14.71
N ALA A 67 12.11 -12.99 14.12
CA ALA A 67 12.67 -11.66 14.02
C ALA A 67 11.85 -10.78 13.07
N PHE A 68 11.89 -9.46 13.31
CA PHE A 68 11.21 -8.44 12.50
C PHE A 68 12.25 -7.47 11.93
N GLY A 69 12.16 -7.18 10.64
CA GLY A 69 13.06 -6.25 9.95
C GLY A 69 12.38 -4.95 9.54
N ASN A 70 13.12 -3.86 9.51
CA ASN A 70 12.72 -2.56 8.95
C ASN A 70 11.34 -2.02 9.40
N PRO A 71 10.95 -2.07 10.67
CA PRO A 71 9.58 -1.78 11.12
C PRO A 71 9.10 -0.36 10.81
N CYS A 72 10.00 0.59 10.64
CA CYS A 72 9.69 2.00 10.37
C CYS A 72 9.60 2.35 8.87
N TYR A 73 9.90 1.42 7.97
CA TYR A 73 9.91 1.68 6.54
C TYR A 73 8.52 1.50 5.95
N THR A 74 7.83 2.62 5.79
CA THR A 74 6.47 2.67 5.24
C THR A 74 6.42 3.60 4.04
N GLN A 75 5.91 3.13 2.92
CA GLN A 75 5.75 3.93 1.71
C GLN A 75 4.39 4.62 1.71
N ILE A 76 4.41 5.91 1.44
CA ILE A 76 3.21 6.72 1.22
C ILE A 76 2.98 6.86 -0.28
N HIS A 77 1.74 6.69 -0.74
CA HIS A 77 1.36 6.90 -2.13
C HIS A 77 0.70 8.27 -2.31
N PRO A 78 1.18 9.12 -3.24
CA PRO A 78 0.72 10.51 -3.35
C PRO A 78 -0.63 10.68 -4.07
N THR A 79 -1.12 9.66 -4.80
CA THR A 79 -2.29 9.76 -5.68
C THR A 79 -3.46 8.92 -5.17
N CYS A 80 -3.84 9.09 -3.90
CA CYS A 80 -5.04 8.45 -3.37
C CYS A 80 -6.21 9.42 -3.38
N ILE A 81 -7.42 8.91 -3.59
CA ILE A 81 -8.64 9.72 -3.44
C ILE A 81 -8.79 10.06 -1.96
N PRO A 82 -8.95 11.34 -1.58
CA PRO A 82 -9.15 11.75 -0.20
C PRO A 82 -10.38 11.08 0.41
N GLN A 83 -10.45 11.06 1.74
CA GLN A 83 -11.62 10.57 2.44
C GLN A 83 -12.88 11.31 1.98
N SER A 84 -13.91 10.55 1.56
CA SER A 84 -15.18 11.09 1.05
C SER A 84 -16.38 10.85 1.98
N GLY A 85 -16.18 10.17 3.12
CA GLY A 85 -17.23 9.91 4.11
C GLY A 85 -16.71 9.22 5.37
N ASP A 86 -17.50 9.29 6.44
CA ASP A 86 -17.12 8.81 7.77
C ASP A 86 -16.98 7.29 7.86
N TYR A 87 -17.67 6.56 6.98
CA TYR A 87 -17.68 5.09 6.97
C TYR A 87 -16.67 4.47 6.00
N GLN A 88 -15.81 5.28 5.39
CA GLN A 88 -14.80 4.78 4.47
C GLN A 88 -13.74 3.95 5.21
N SER A 89 -13.60 2.70 4.81
CA SER A 89 -12.71 1.75 5.48
C SER A 89 -11.25 1.83 5.03
N LYS A 90 -11.01 2.37 3.85
CA LYS A 90 -9.68 2.57 3.24
C LYS A 90 -9.72 3.70 2.22
N LEU A 91 -8.57 4.28 1.90
CA LEU A 91 -8.45 5.23 0.80
C LEU A 91 -8.25 4.48 -0.53
N THR A 92 -8.93 4.93 -1.58
CA THR A 92 -8.77 4.33 -2.91
C THR A 92 -7.49 4.85 -3.56
N LEU A 93 -6.60 3.93 -3.91
CA LEU A 93 -5.41 4.20 -4.67
C LEU A 93 -5.75 4.50 -6.13
N MET A 94 -5.25 5.61 -6.65
CA MET A 94 -5.26 5.91 -8.08
C MET A 94 -3.88 5.62 -8.68
N SER A 95 -3.84 5.20 -9.94
CA SER A 95 -2.57 4.93 -10.62
C SER A 95 -1.67 6.16 -10.63
N GLU A 96 -0.40 5.94 -10.33
CA GLU A 96 0.63 6.97 -10.42
C GLU A 96 0.83 7.52 -11.85
N SER A 97 0.47 6.72 -12.87
CA SER A 97 0.53 7.12 -14.27
C SER A 97 -0.30 8.37 -14.59
N LEU A 98 -1.32 8.68 -13.78
CA LEU A 98 -2.09 9.93 -13.92
C LEU A 98 -1.20 11.18 -13.86
N ARG A 99 -0.08 11.13 -13.14
CA ARG A 99 0.88 12.25 -13.05
C ARG A 99 1.75 12.42 -14.30
N ASN A 100 1.70 11.48 -15.26
CA ASN A 100 2.40 11.62 -16.53
C ASN A 100 1.82 12.77 -17.38
N ASP A 101 0.52 12.94 -17.35
CA ASP A 101 -0.18 13.96 -18.13
C ASP A 101 -0.93 14.97 -17.24
N GLY A 102 -1.31 14.59 -16.03
CA GLY A 102 -1.96 15.47 -15.06
C GLY A 102 -0.97 16.35 -14.32
N ARG A 103 -1.36 17.61 -14.07
CA ARG A 103 -0.56 18.59 -13.32
C ARG A 103 -1.08 18.76 -11.91
N VAL A 104 -0.18 18.71 -10.94
CA VAL A 104 -0.52 18.85 -9.52
C VAL A 104 -0.38 20.29 -9.07
N TRP A 105 -1.43 20.85 -8.44
CA TRP A 105 -1.41 22.20 -7.94
C TRP A 105 -2.31 22.42 -6.72
N VAL A 106 -2.07 23.53 -6.02
CA VAL A 106 -2.94 24.09 -4.97
C VAL A 106 -3.12 25.59 -5.22
N PRO A 107 -4.15 26.26 -4.63
CA PRO A 107 -4.22 27.72 -4.63
C PRO A 107 -2.97 28.33 -3.97
N LYS A 108 -2.50 29.47 -4.48
CA LYS A 108 -1.42 30.22 -3.82
C LYS A 108 -1.89 30.82 -2.48
N LYS A 109 -3.15 31.22 -2.43
CA LYS A 109 -3.76 31.82 -1.24
C LYS A 109 -4.14 30.75 -0.23
N GLU A 110 -3.77 30.93 1.02
CA GLU A 110 -4.24 30.16 2.15
C GLU A 110 -5.75 30.30 2.35
N GLY A 111 -6.43 29.20 2.70
CA GLY A 111 -7.88 29.19 2.94
C GLY A 111 -8.74 29.52 1.72
N ASP A 112 -8.24 29.36 0.51
CA ASP A 112 -9.01 29.61 -0.71
C ASP A 112 -10.06 28.50 -0.93
N THR A 113 -11.32 28.85 -0.80
CA THR A 113 -12.46 27.94 -0.95
C THR A 113 -13.17 28.04 -2.31
N ARG A 114 -12.64 28.86 -3.23
CA ARG A 114 -13.22 28.99 -4.57
C ARG A 114 -13.18 27.66 -5.33
N ALA A 115 -14.17 27.44 -6.20
CA ALA A 115 -14.14 26.31 -7.11
C ALA A 115 -12.92 26.38 -8.06
N PRO A 116 -12.33 25.25 -8.47
CA PRO A 116 -11.07 25.25 -9.23
C PRO A 116 -11.10 26.05 -10.54
N HIS A 117 -12.28 26.14 -11.20
CA HIS A 117 -12.45 26.93 -12.41
C HIS A 117 -12.46 28.45 -12.16
N GLN A 118 -12.70 28.88 -10.92
CA GLN A 118 -12.70 30.31 -10.51
C GLN A 118 -11.29 30.79 -10.11
N ILE A 119 -10.31 29.89 -10.00
CA ILE A 119 -8.94 30.23 -9.63
C ILE A 119 -8.13 30.39 -10.92
N PRO A 120 -7.70 31.61 -11.27
CA PRO A 120 -6.89 31.86 -12.46
C PRO A 120 -5.56 31.11 -12.38
N ASP A 121 -4.95 30.79 -13.51
CA ASP A 121 -3.67 30.07 -13.56
C ASP A 121 -2.56 30.82 -12.81
N ALA A 122 -2.54 32.13 -12.87
CA ALA A 122 -1.59 32.97 -12.14
C ALA A 122 -1.69 32.85 -10.60
N GLU A 123 -2.82 32.40 -10.07
CA GLU A 123 -3.08 32.16 -8.64
C GLU A 123 -2.91 30.70 -8.23
N ARG A 124 -2.49 29.82 -9.16
CA ARG A 124 -2.20 28.41 -8.88
C ARG A 124 -0.72 28.23 -8.58
N ASP A 125 -0.42 27.40 -7.60
CA ASP A 125 0.94 26.95 -7.29
C ASP A 125 1.12 25.50 -7.78
N TYR A 126 1.79 25.34 -8.90
CA TYR A 126 2.26 24.04 -9.40
C TYR A 126 3.51 23.63 -8.62
N TYR A 127 3.35 23.36 -7.34
CA TYR A 127 4.42 23.27 -6.36
C TYR A 127 5.46 22.19 -6.65
N LEU A 128 5.08 21.06 -7.30
CA LEU A 128 6.04 20.02 -7.69
C LEU A 128 6.94 20.51 -8.81
N GLU A 129 6.38 21.18 -9.83
CA GLU A 129 7.14 21.75 -10.93
C GLU A 129 8.09 22.88 -10.45
N ARG A 130 7.62 23.70 -9.53
CA ARG A 130 8.39 24.79 -8.95
C ARG A 130 9.51 24.31 -8.04
N LYS A 131 9.23 23.36 -7.14
CA LYS A 131 10.21 22.85 -6.15
C LYS A 131 11.21 21.86 -6.75
N TYR A 132 10.78 21.09 -7.73
CA TYR A 132 11.54 19.98 -8.31
C TYR A 132 11.51 20.02 -9.84
N PRO A 133 12.09 21.05 -10.48
CA PRO A 133 11.94 21.30 -11.91
C PRO A 133 12.47 20.16 -12.80
N SER A 134 13.44 19.37 -12.32
CA SER A 134 13.99 18.24 -13.07
C SER A 134 13.01 17.06 -13.20
N PHE A 135 12.08 16.90 -12.27
CA PHE A 135 11.11 15.80 -12.23
C PHE A 135 9.66 16.27 -12.34
N GLY A 136 9.37 17.49 -11.89
CA GLY A 136 8.02 18.06 -11.89
C GLY A 136 7.00 17.11 -11.24
N ASN A 137 5.90 16.87 -11.92
CA ASN A 137 4.83 15.98 -11.46
C ASN A 137 5.27 14.51 -11.34
N LEU A 138 6.41 14.12 -11.94
CA LEU A 138 6.98 12.77 -11.85
C LEU A 138 7.96 12.59 -10.69
N SER A 139 8.01 13.53 -9.76
CA SER A 139 8.80 13.40 -8.53
C SER A 139 8.49 12.08 -7.80
N PRO A 140 9.51 11.43 -7.20
CA PRO A 140 9.34 10.20 -6.43
C PRO A 140 8.21 10.27 -5.40
N ARG A 141 7.64 9.13 -5.05
CA ARG A 141 6.44 9.05 -4.18
C ARG A 141 6.60 9.74 -2.85
N ASP A 142 7.73 9.56 -2.20
CA ASP A 142 8.03 10.16 -0.90
C ASP A 142 8.15 11.69 -0.98
N ILE A 143 8.77 12.19 -2.04
CA ILE A 143 8.91 13.64 -2.31
C ILE A 143 7.53 14.24 -2.62
N ALA A 144 6.79 13.66 -3.55
CA ALA A 144 5.46 14.16 -3.93
C ALA A 144 4.47 14.12 -2.76
N SER A 145 4.53 13.06 -1.92
CA SER A 145 3.68 12.93 -0.74
C SER A 145 3.98 13.96 0.33
N ARG A 146 5.25 14.19 0.65
CA ARG A 146 5.66 15.23 1.60
C ARG A 146 5.30 16.62 1.13
N ALA A 147 5.51 16.92 -0.15
CA ALA A 147 5.17 18.21 -0.72
C ALA A 147 3.65 18.47 -0.73
N ALA A 148 2.83 17.45 -1.00
CA ALA A 148 1.39 17.56 -0.90
C ALA A 148 0.92 17.81 0.55
N LYS A 149 1.47 17.05 1.51
CA LYS A 149 1.16 17.27 2.93
C LYS A 149 1.57 18.67 3.40
N GLU A 150 2.76 19.13 3.05
CA GLU A 150 3.22 20.49 3.36
C GLU A 150 2.29 21.56 2.79
N ALA A 151 1.80 21.38 1.56
CA ALA A 151 0.84 22.29 0.95
C ALA A 151 -0.50 22.31 1.72
N CYS A 152 -0.98 21.16 2.18
CA CYS A 152 -2.19 21.08 3.00
C CYS A 152 -1.98 21.68 4.39
N ASP A 153 -0.86 21.37 5.05
CA ASP A 153 -0.53 21.88 6.39
C ASP A 153 -0.33 23.42 6.41
N SER A 154 0.08 24.00 5.27
CA SER A 154 0.17 25.44 5.10
C SER A 154 -1.19 26.13 4.82
N GLY A 155 -2.31 25.44 5.02
CA GLY A 155 -3.66 25.97 4.80
C GLY A 155 -4.06 26.13 3.33
N ARG A 156 -3.29 25.59 2.38
CA ARG A 156 -3.58 25.66 0.94
C ARG A 156 -4.21 24.38 0.37
N GLY A 157 -4.49 23.42 1.24
CA GLY A 157 -5.19 22.20 0.87
C GLY A 157 -6.60 22.48 0.38
N VAL A 158 -7.13 21.61 -0.46
CA VAL A 158 -8.43 21.74 -1.10
C VAL A 158 -9.38 20.61 -0.68
N GLY A 159 -10.67 20.82 -0.93
CA GLY A 159 -11.71 19.87 -0.57
C GLY A 159 -12.07 19.90 0.95
N PRO A 160 -12.93 18.98 1.37
CA PRO A 160 -13.34 18.90 2.77
C PRO A 160 -12.16 18.78 3.73
N GLY A 161 -12.10 19.62 4.73
CA GLY A 161 -11.01 19.64 5.71
C GLY A 161 -9.65 20.11 5.19
N GLY A 162 -9.53 20.54 3.92
CA GLY A 162 -8.26 20.96 3.33
C GLY A 162 -7.26 19.83 3.13
N LEU A 163 -7.73 18.58 3.11
CA LEU A 163 -6.89 17.38 2.99
C LEU A 163 -6.91 16.85 1.54
N GLY A 164 -6.49 17.70 0.60
CA GLY A 164 -6.36 17.36 -0.81
C GLY A 164 -5.52 18.36 -1.57
N VAL A 165 -5.01 17.92 -2.71
CA VAL A 165 -4.40 18.77 -3.74
C VAL A 165 -5.06 18.44 -5.07
N TYR A 166 -5.07 19.38 -6.02
CA TYR A 166 -5.64 19.12 -7.35
C TYR A 166 -4.67 18.36 -8.24
N LEU A 167 -5.20 17.42 -9.01
CA LEU A 167 -4.57 16.76 -10.16
C LEU A 167 -5.40 17.11 -11.40
N ASP A 168 -4.90 17.99 -12.24
CA ASP A 168 -5.62 18.68 -13.31
C ASP A 168 -5.20 18.16 -14.69
N PHE A 169 -6.16 17.68 -15.45
CA PHE A 169 -5.96 17.18 -16.82
C PHE A 169 -6.32 18.18 -17.90
N ARG A 170 -6.74 19.38 -17.57
CA ARG A 170 -7.21 20.38 -18.53
C ARG A 170 -6.18 20.66 -19.63
N ASP A 171 -4.92 20.89 -19.27
CA ASP A 171 -3.84 21.16 -20.22
C ASP A 171 -3.56 19.93 -21.11
N ALA A 172 -3.59 18.73 -20.53
CA ALA A 172 -3.40 17.49 -21.26
C ALA A 172 -4.56 17.23 -22.25
N ILE A 173 -5.80 17.47 -21.84
CA ILE A 173 -6.98 17.36 -22.73
C ILE A 173 -6.88 18.34 -23.87
N GLN A 174 -6.47 19.58 -23.61
CA GLN A 174 -6.29 20.61 -24.66
C GLN A 174 -5.17 20.23 -25.64
N ARG A 175 -4.07 19.68 -25.17
CA ARG A 175 -2.88 19.32 -25.96
C ARG A 175 -3.05 18.03 -26.75
N LEU A 176 -3.64 16.99 -26.15
CA LEU A 176 -3.69 15.64 -26.70
C LEU A 176 -5.06 15.27 -27.29
N GLY A 177 -6.11 16.02 -26.92
CA GLY A 177 -7.50 15.69 -27.19
C GLY A 177 -8.10 14.73 -26.17
N ARG A 178 -9.44 14.81 -26.05
CA ARG A 178 -10.22 13.99 -25.11
C ARG A 178 -10.05 12.49 -25.38
N ASP A 179 -10.14 12.08 -26.64
CA ASP A 179 -10.10 10.66 -27.03
C ASP A 179 -8.78 9.99 -26.59
N LYS A 180 -7.67 10.71 -26.70
CA LYS A 180 -6.37 10.19 -26.28
C LYS A 180 -6.25 10.07 -24.77
N ILE A 181 -6.83 10.99 -24.03
CA ILE A 181 -6.90 10.93 -22.57
C ILE A 181 -7.83 9.79 -22.13
N GLU A 182 -8.94 9.57 -22.83
CA GLU A 182 -9.85 8.48 -22.56
C GLU A 182 -9.21 7.11 -22.83
N GLU A 183 -8.47 6.97 -23.94
CA GLU A 183 -7.69 5.75 -24.23
C GLU A 183 -6.70 5.41 -23.10
N ARG A 184 -6.02 6.43 -22.53
CA ARG A 184 -5.00 6.24 -21.50
C ARG A 184 -5.56 6.06 -20.08
N TYR A 185 -6.58 6.82 -19.73
CA TYR A 185 -7.00 7.00 -18.33
C TYR A 185 -8.52 6.86 -18.12
N GLY A 186 -9.31 6.56 -19.15
CA GLY A 186 -10.78 6.56 -19.09
C GLY A 186 -11.33 5.66 -17.97
N ASN A 187 -10.74 4.48 -17.78
CA ASN A 187 -11.09 3.57 -16.69
C ASN A 187 -10.83 4.17 -15.30
N LEU A 188 -9.73 4.91 -15.14
CA LEU A 188 -9.36 5.58 -13.88
C LEU A 188 -10.29 6.78 -13.62
N PHE A 189 -10.63 7.54 -14.66
CA PHE A 189 -11.58 8.64 -14.56
C PHE A 189 -12.97 8.14 -14.18
N GLN A 190 -13.43 7.05 -14.80
CA GLN A 190 -14.69 6.42 -14.45
C GLN A 190 -14.71 5.92 -13.00
N MET A 191 -13.61 5.32 -12.53
CA MET A 191 -13.48 4.88 -11.14
C MET A 191 -13.54 6.08 -10.18
N TYR A 192 -12.83 7.16 -10.48
CA TYR A 192 -12.85 8.39 -9.68
C TYR A 192 -14.26 8.96 -9.61
N GLN A 193 -14.92 9.11 -10.77
CA GLN A 193 -16.28 9.66 -10.85
C GLN A 193 -17.30 8.82 -10.06
N ARG A 194 -17.19 7.50 -10.10
CA ARG A 194 -18.07 6.61 -9.30
C ARG A 194 -17.92 6.79 -7.80
N ILE A 195 -16.74 7.17 -7.33
CA ILE A 195 -16.44 7.34 -5.90
C ILE A 195 -16.78 8.75 -5.41
N THR A 196 -16.53 9.77 -6.25
CA THR A 196 -16.58 11.18 -5.84
C THR A 196 -17.75 11.95 -6.42
N ASP A 197 -18.44 11.39 -7.43
CA ASP A 197 -19.45 12.06 -8.26
C ASP A 197 -18.90 13.27 -9.06
N GLU A 198 -17.57 13.39 -9.20
CA GLU A 198 -16.89 14.44 -9.95
C GLU A 198 -16.35 13.89 -11.27
N ASP A 199 -16.60 14.60 -12.40
CA ASP A 199 -16.13 14.23 -13.73
C ASP A 199 -14.73 14.83 -14.01
N PRO A 200 -13.64 14.01 -14.05
CA PRO A 200 -12.27 14.50 -14.27
C PRO A 200 -12.03 15.19 -15.62
N TYR A 201 -12.95 15.03 -16.58
CA TYR A 201 -12.90 15.78 -17.83
C TYR A 201 -13.35 17.24 -17.69
N LYS A 202 -14.04 17.58 -16.59
CA LYS A 202 -14.61 18.90 -16.35
C LYS A 202 -13.97 19.63 -15.19
N VAL A 203 -13.60 18.86 -14.13
CA VAL A 203 -13.01 19.42 -12.91
C VAL A 203 -11.74 18.65 -12.54
N PRO A 204 -10.74 19.30 -11.94
CA PRO A 204 -9.56 18.60 -11.45
C PRO A 204 -9.92 17.55 -10.40
N MET A 205 -9.25 16.40 -10.48
CA MET A 205 -9.32 15.38 -9.42
C MET A 205 -8.72 15.92 -8.13
N ARG A 206 -9.22 15.46 -6.99
CA ARG A 206 -8.58 15.67 -5.68
C ARG A 206 -7.81 14.42 -5.31
N ILE A 207 -6.55 14.60 -4.92
CA ILE A 207 -5.69 13.51 -4.45
C ILE A 207 -5.04 13.90 -3.11
N TYR A 208 -4.69 12.89 -2.31
CA TYR A 208 -4.01 13.07 -1.04
C TYR A 208 -3.08 11.89 -0.76
N PRO A 209 -1.95 12.11 -0.04
CA PRO A 209 -1.05 11.03 0.36
C PRO A 209 -1.72 10.06 1.34
N ALA A 210 -1.48 8.77 1.13
CA ALA A 210 -1.95 7.73 2.05
C ALA A 210 -0.91 6.62 2.22
N VAL A 211 -0.88 6.01 3.39
CA VAL A 211 -0.09 4.80 3.65
C VAL A 211 -0.49 3.71 2.67
N HIS A 212 0.49 3.14 1.97
CA HIS A 212 0.23 2.22 0.87
C HIS A 212 0.94 0.88 0.99
N TYR A 213 2.22 0.88 1.37
CA TYR A 213 3.04 -0.33 1.43
C TYR A 213 3.98 -0.28 2.63
N THR A 214 4.10 -1.41 3.32
CA THR A 214 5.05 -1.58 4.41
C THR A 214 6.25 -2.38 3.93
N MET A 215 7.45 -1.76 3.88
CA MET A 215 8.69 -2.46 3.53
C MET A 215 9.25 -3.26 4.70
N GLY A 216 8.78 -2.99 5.91
CA GLY A 216 9.03 -3.81 7.08
C GLY A 216 8.16 -5.06 7.12
N GLY A 217 8.57 -6.03 7.89
CA GLY A 217 7.86 -7.30 8.06
C GLY A 217 8.72 -8.33 8.79
N LEU A 218 8.29 -9.58 8.82
CA LEU A 218 9.10 -10.65 9.40
C LEU A 218 10.39 -10.82 8.60
N TRP A 219 11.50 -10.94 9.31
CA TRP A 219 12.79 -11.22 8.68
C TRP A 219 12.77 -12.60 8.02
N VAL A 220 13.34 -12.69 6.84
CA VAL A 220 13.53 -13.95 6.09
C VAL A 220 14.93 -14.00 5.49
N ASP A 221 15.42 -15.22 5.29
CA ASP A 221 16.60 -15.48 4.47
C ASP A 221 16.25 -15.52 2.97
N TYR A 222 17.23 -15.83 2.12
CA TYR A 222 17.01 -15.96 0.66
C TYR A 222 16.10 -17.12 0.27
N ASN A 223 15.82 -18.04 1.20
CA ASN A 223 14.87 -19.15 1.02
C ASN A 223 13.49 -18.80 1.57
N LEU A 224 13.24 -17.54 1.90
CA LEU A 224 11.99 -17.04 2.49
C LEU A 224 11.65 -17.70 3.84
N MET A 225 12.62 -18.30 4.51
CA MET A 225 12.45 -18.87 5.84
C MET A 225 12.74 -17.81 6.90
N SER A 226 11.84 -17.69 7.88
CA SER A 226 12.04 -16.81 9.03
C SER A 226 13.11 -17.35 9.99
N THR A 227 13.36 -16.63 11.07
CA THR A 227 14.25 -17.14 12.15
C THR A 227 13.66 -18.33 12.89
N ILE A 228 12.39 -18.68 12.67
CA ILE A 228 11.76 -19.92 13.17
C ILE A 228 11.80 -20.94 12.04
N PRO A 229 12.55 -22.06 12.19
CA PRO A 229 12.60 -23.11 11.17
C PRO A 229 11.19 -23.63 10.82
N GLY A 230 10.93 -23.84 9.53
CA GLY A 230 9.63 -24.30 9.03
C GLY A 230 8.56 -23.22 8.93
N LEU A 231 8.86 -21.98 9.33
CA LEU A 231 7.98 -20.82 9.11
C LEU A 231 8.55 -19.97 7.97
N HIS A 232 7.86 -19.99 6.83
CA HIS A 232 8.19 -19.22 5.64
C HIS A 232 7.27 -18.02 5.51
N VAL A 233 7.75 -16.90 4.96
CA VAL A 233 6.97 -15.66 4.85
C VAL A 233 7.13 -15.05 3.46
N LEU A 234 6.02 -14.77 2.80
CA LEU A 234 5.96 -14.30 1.42
C LEU A 234 5.42 -12.87 1.28
N GLY A 235 5.85 -12.19 0.24
CA GLY A 235 5.34 -10.90 -0.18
C GLY A 235 5.46 -9.84 0.91
N GLU A 236 4.48 -8.96 1.03
CA GLU A 236 4.52 -7.82 1.97
C GLU A 236 4.49 -8.23 3.46
N ALA A 237 4.27 -9.50 3.79
CA ALA A 237 4.37 -9.98 5.16
C ALA A 237 5.82 -10.11 5.63
N ASN A 238 6.77 -10.30 4.72
CA ASN A 238 8.21 -10.27 5.04
C ASN A 238 8.80 -8.86 4.90
N PHE A 239 10.00 -8.66 5.44
CA PHE A 239 10.67 -7.35 5.46
C PHE A 239 11.17 -6.88 4.09
N SER A 240 11.12 -7.73 3.09
CA SER A 240 11.49 -7.54 1.70
C SER A 240 12.86 -6.87 1.43
N ASP A 241 13.30 -6.95 0.20
CA ASP A 241 14.54 -6.37 -0.32
C ASP A 241 14.38 -4.95 -0.90
N HIS A 242 13.20 -4.32 -0.69
CA HIS A 242 12.91 -2.99 -1.23
C HIS A 242 13.64 -1.84 -0.50
N GLY A 243 14.26 -2.09 0.64
CA GLY A 243 14.90 -1.06 1.44
C GLY A 243 13.89 -0.04 1.97
N ALA A 244 14.30 1.22 2.02
CA ALA A 244 13.48 2.30 2.58
C ALA A 244 12.46 2.89 1.59
N ASN A 245 12.57 2.63 0.30
CA ASN A 245 11.71 3.21 -0.73
C ASN A 245 11.51 2.27 -1.93
N ARG A 246 10.36 1.62 -1.97
CA ARG A 246 9.99 0.66 -3.00
C ARG A 246 9.67 1.33 -4.34
N LEU A 247 10.14 0.76 -5.43
CA LEU A 247 9.74 1.17 -6.78
C LEU A 247 8.29 0.75 -7.09
N GLY A 248 7.60 1.52 -7.92
CA GLY A 248 6.25 1.20 -8.38
C GLY A 248 6.20 -0.19 -9.04
N ALA A 249 5.11 -0.92 -8.80
CA ALA A 249 4.83 -2.28 -9.28
C ALA A 249 5.77 -3.40 -8.79
N SER A 250 6.93 -3.11 -8.18
CA SER A 250 7.89 -4.13 -7.76
C SER A 250 7.38 -5.07 -6.65
N ALA A 251 6.43 -4.63 -5.82
CA ALA A 251 5.87 -5.49 -4.78
C ALA A 251 5.09 -6.68 -5.33
N LEU A 252 4.26 -6.47 -6.35
CA LEU A 252 3.53 -7.57 -6.98
C LEU A 252 4.49 -8.51 -7.70
N MET A 253 5.52 -7.97 -8.35
CA MET A 253 6.57 -8.76 -8.99
C MET A 253 7.31 -9.62 -7.97
N GLN A 254 7.69 -9.06 -6.82
CA GLN A 254 8.32 -9.81 -5.72
C GLN A 254 7.41 -10.95 -5.24
N GLY A 255 6.16 -10.65 -4.88
CA GLY A 255 5.23 -11.66 -4.38
C GLY A 255 4.97 -12.81 -5.36
N LEU A 256 4.94 -12.51 -6.67
CA LEU A 256 4.85 -13.53 -7.71
C LEU A 256 6.14 -14.34 -7.83
N ALA A 257 7.31 -13.70 -7.79
CA ALA A 257 8.60 -14.38 -7.83
C ALA A 257 8.78 -15.30 -6.61
N ASP A 258 8.48 -14.80 -5.42
CA ASP A 258 8.50 -15.58 -4.18
C ASP A 258 7.62 -16.82 -4.27
N GLY A 259 6.37 -16.65 -4.76
CA GLY A 259 5.37 -17.71 -4.83
C GLY A 259 5.63 -18.75 -5.92
N TYR A 260 6.13 -18.33 -7.09
CA TYR A 260 6.30 -19.24 -8.23
C TYR A 260 7.70 -19.83 -8.31
N PHE A 261 8.75 -19.07 -7.96
CA PHE A 261 10.10 -19.48 -8.24
C PHE A 261 10.92 -19.86 -7.00
N ILE A 262 10.53 -19.42 -5.80
CA ILE A 262 11.31 -19.66 -4.59
C ILE A 262 10.64 -20.69 -3.68
N ILE A 263 9.41 -20.41 -3.23
CA ILE A 263 8.78 -21.19 -2.16
C ILE A 263 8.57 -22.68 -2.49
N PRO A 264 8.24 -23.11 -3.73
CA PRO A 264 8.09 -24.53 -4.02
C PRO A 264 9.38 -25.32 -3.80
N TYR A 265 10.51 -24.75 -4.22
CA TYR A 265 11.82 -25.37 -4.03
C TYR A 265 12.27 -25.33 -2.57
N THR A 266 12.06 -24.22 -1.91
CA THR A 266 12.42 -24.05 -0.50
C THR A 266 11.70 -25.05 0.40
N ILE A 267 10.37 -25.19 0.25
CA ILE A 267 9.60 -26.17 1.03
C ILE A 267 10.04 -27.59 0.70
N GLY A 268 10.22 -27.90 -0.58
CA GLY A 268 10.70 -29.22 -1.01
C GLY A 268 12.06 -29.56 -0.38
N ASN A 269 13.02 -28.64 -0.44
CA ASN A 269 14.34 -28.83 0.14
C ASN A 269 14.29 -28.92 1.66
N TYR A 270 13.48 -28.08 2.32
CA TYR A 270 13.30 -28.11 3.77
C TYR A 270 12.77 -29.46 4.23
N LEU A 271 11.69 -29.95 3.61
CA LEU A 271 11.07 -31.21 3.99
C LEU A 271 11.97 -32.42 3.67
N ALA A 272 12.67 -32.41 2.55
CA ALA A 272 13.62 -33.49 2.20
C ALA A 272 14.81 -33.58 3.17
N ALA A 273 15.22 -32.46 3.77
CA ALA A 273 16.32 -32.40 4.72
C ALA A 273 15.92 -32.72 6.18
N GLN A 274 14.63 -32.89 6.46
CA GLN A 274 14.10 -33.07 7.82
C GLN A 274 13.46 -34.45 7.98
N LYS A 275 13.72 -35.06 9.13
CA LYS A 275 12.90 -36.21 9.59
C LYS A 275 11.99 -35.67 10.71
N LEU A 276 10.73 -35.39 10.37
CA LEU A 276 9.76 -34.79 11.27
C LEU A 276 8.84 -35.89 11.83
N GLU A 277 8.78 -36.01 13.15
CA GLU A 277 7.82 -36.91 13.79
C GLU A 277 6.41 -36.29 13.77
N PRO A 278 5.34 -37.10 13.68
CA PRO A 278 3.98 -36.61 13.75
C PRO A 278 3.70 -35.83 15.05
N VAL A 279 2.94 -34.74 14.94
CA VAL A 279 2.52 -33.92 16.09
C VAL A 279 1.07 -34.23 16.43
N SER A 280 0.77 -34.48 17.72
CA SER A 280 -0.60 -34.62 18.20
C SER A 280 -1.33 -33.27 18.18
N LYS A 281 -2.65 -33.29 17.93
CA LYS A 281 -3.49 -32.11 18.05
C LYS A 281 -3.69 -31.66 19.51
N ASP A 282 -3.29 -32.47 20.44
CA ASP A 282 -3.37 -32.17 21.88
C ASP A 282 -2.12 -31.45 22.41
N HIS A 283 -1.18 -31.18 21.51
CA HIS A 283 0.06 -30.45 21.78
C HIS A 283 -0.17 -28.94 21.69
#